data_6bafde2493789f35ff9ad279887e64eb
#
_entry.id   6bafde2493789f35ff9ad279887e64eb
#
_cell.length_a   1.000
_cell.length_b   1.000
_cell.length_c   1.000
_cell.angle_alpha   90.00
_cell.angle_beta   90.00
_cell.angle_gamma   90.00
#
_symmetry.space_group_name_H-M   'P 1'
#
loop_
_entity.id
_entity.type
_entity.pdbx_description
1 polymer ?
#
loop_
_entity_poly.entity_id
_entity_poly.type
_entity_poly.pdbx_seq_one_letter_code
_entity_poly.pdbx_strand_id
1 'polypeptide(L)'
;MLPEVSKNQSGAPSRFQVQTDKVKVIHILSEERKPGFENGFVTADLIRTHAPEDYSLFICGPAGLYRHMELVVSELGLPARKVRREIIGVSGKPVSAENEASETYYDLTVIQGPETYHVKASSKETLLVAMERASIAAPAKCRSGECGWCRSKVISGTYVVSGQNDYRRHMDKETDHIHPCVTFPDSDIVLEVPRVYN
;
A
#
# COMPACT_ATOMS: atom_id res chain seq x y z
N MET A 1 32.95 6.32 -13.93
CA MET A 1 33.11 7.72 -13.46
C MET A 1 31.76 8.05 -12.80
N LEU A 2 31.72 8.11 -11.47
CA LEU A 2 30.52 8.44 -10.72
C LEU A 2 30.38 9.96 -10.68
N PRO A 3 29.16 10.55 -10.80
CA PRO A 3 28.99 12.00 -10.76
C PRO A 3 29.29 12.54 -9.35
N GLU A 4 30.01 13.65 -9.29
CA GLU A 4 30.30 14.36 -8.05
C GLU A 4 29.03 14.91 -7.40
N VAL A 5 28.88 14.66 -6.10
CA VAL A 5 27.80 15.20 -5.28
C VAL A 5 28.18 16.63 -4.86
N SER A 6 27.45 17.60 -5.38
CA SER A 6 27.61 19.01 -4.98
C SER A 6 27.23 19.18 -3.50
N LYS A 7 28.16 19.62 -2.67
CA LYS A 7 27.94 19.95 -1.26
C LYS A 7 27.29 21.34 -1.15
N ASN A 8 26.08 21.39 -0.63
CA ASN A 8 25.43 22.64 -0.29
C ASN A 8 25.97 23.18 1.04
N GLN A 9 26.19 24.49 1.15
CA GLN A 9 26.91 25.18 2.22
C GLN A 9 26.28 25.16 3.63
N SER A 10 25.28 24.34 3.90
CA SER A 10 24.62 24.18 5.20
C SER A 10 24.88 22.84 5.91
N GLY A 11 25.96 22.15 5.58
CA GLY A 11 26.57 21.12 6.44
C GLY A 11 25.87 19.77 6.57
N ALA A 12 24.66 19.56 6.05
CA ALA A 12 24.01 18.26 6.02
C ALA A 12 23.86 17.76 4.58
N PRO A 13 24.33 16.54 4.23
CA PRO A 13 24.11 16.01 2.90
C PRO A 13 22.62 15.71 2.74
N SER A 14 21.93 16.47 1.87
CA SER A 14 20.57 16.10 1.50
C SER A 14 20.61 14.83 0.67
N ARG A 15 20.19 13.70 1.23
CA ARG A 15 20.17 12.38 0.59
C ARG A 15 19.26 12.28 -0.65
N PHE A 16 18.63 13.37 -1.08
CA PHE A 16 17.52 13.37 -2.03
C PHE A 16 17.64 14.33 -3.21
N GLN A 17 18.81 14.92 -3.49
CA GLN A 17 19.00 15.70 -4.71
C GLN A 17 19.71 14.86 -5.78
N VAL A 18 18.93 14.01 -6.46
CA VAL A 18 19.34 13.45 -7.76
C VAL A 18 18.79 14.35 -8.85
N GLN A 19 19.55 15.34 -9.27
CA GLN A 19 19.24 16.14 -10.45
C GLN A 19 20.11 15.64 -11.60
N THR A 20 19.50 15.00 -12.57
CA THR A 20 20.15 14.65 -13.84
C THR A 20 19.42 15.39 -14.95
N ASP A 21 20.03 15.55 -16.12
CA ASP A 21 19.40 16.18 -17.30
C ASP A 21 18.07 15.52 -17.73
N LYS A 22 17.80 14.32 -17.19
CA LYS A 22 16.61 13.52 -17.52
C LYS A 22 15.58 13.41 -16.37
N VAL A 23 15.94 13.81 -15.17
CA VAL A 23 15.08 13.67 -13.98
C VAL A 23 15.06 14.98 -13.20
N LYS A 24 13.85 15.52 -13.01
CA LYS A 24 13.59 16.67 -12.15
C LYS A 24 12.84 16.19 -10.90
N VAL A 25 13.39 16.44 -9.73
CA VAL A 25 12.76 16.12 -8.45
C VAL A 25 12.16 17.39 -7.85
N ILE A 26 10.89 17.33 -7.48
CA ILE A 26 10.17 18.42 -6.82
C ILE A 26 9.72 17.92 -5.46
N HIS A 27 10.22 18.54 -4.43
CA HIS A 27 9.85 18.22 -3.05
C HIS A 27 8.69 19.11 -2.60
N ILE A 28 7.68 18.50 -2.00
CA ILE A 28 6.51 19.18 -1.45
C ILE A 28 6.44 18.86 0.03
N LEU A 29 6.35 19.87 0.87
CA LEU A 29 6.22 19.75 2.32
C LEU A 29 4.81 20.13 2.76
N SER A 30 4.06 19.18 3.31
CA SER A 30 2.65 19.41 3.71
C SER A 30 2.51 20.19 5.03
N GLU A 31 3.47 20.07 5.94
CA GLU A 31 3.36 20.59 7.31
C GLU A 31 4.36 21.68 7.65
N GLU A 32 5.38 21.88 6.84
CA GLU A 32 6.43 22.88 7.09
C GLU A 32 6.76 23.66 5.82
N ARG A 33 7.33 24.84 6.00
CA ARG A 33 7.82 25.69 4.90
C ARG A 33 9.34 25.79 4.96
N LYS A 34 9.99 25.43 3.85
CA LYS A 34 11.44 25.57 3.69
C LYS A 34 11.78 26.21 2.34
N PRO A 35 12.76 27.10 2.25
CA PRO A 35 13.25 27.62 0.98
C PRO A 35 13.68 26.50 0.04
N GLY A 36 13.26 26.56 -1.23
CA GLY A 36 13.58 25.58 -2.25
C GLY A 36 12.66 24.35 -2.28
N PHE A 37 11.61 24.33 -1.46
CA PHE A 37 10.56 23.30 -1.45
C PHE A 37 9.22 23.92 -1.79
N GLU A 38 8.37 23.16 -2.49
CA GLU A 38 6.96 23.50 -2.65
C GLU A 38 6.22 23.25 -1.31
N ASN A 39 5.11 23.95 -1.10
CA ASN A 39 4.38 23.84 0.15
C ASN A 39 2.95 23.34 -0.06
N GLY A 40 2.49 22.48 0.82
CA GLY A 40 1.14 21.90 0.79
C GLY A 40 1.09 20.52 0.18
N PHE A 41 0.11 20.27 -0.67
CA PHE A 41 -0.10 18.98 -1.34
C PHE A 41 0.10 19.12 -2.85
N VAL A 42 0.25 17.98 -3.54
CA VAL A 42 0.26 17.94 -5.00
C VAL A 42 -1.04 18.52 -5.54
N THR A 43 -0.96 19.49 -6.44
CA THR A 43 -2.13 20.09 -7.11
C THR A 43 -2.04 19.89 -8.62
N ALA A 44 -3.17 20.04 -9.32
CA ALA A 44 -3.20 20.00 -10.77
C ALA A 44 -2.33 21.10 -11.39
N ASP A 45 -2.32 22.30 -10.82
CA ASP A 45 -1.50 23.41 -11.30
C ASP A 45 -0.02 23.15 -11.13
N LEU A 46 0.39 22.55 -10.00
CA LEU A 46 1.77 22.15 -9.80
C LEU A 46 2.21 21.13 -10.85
N ILE A 47 1.36 20.16 -11.16
CA ILE A 47 1.65 19.19 -12.22
C ILE A 47 1.73 19.90 -13.59
N ARG A 48 0.79 20.77 -13.94
CA ARG A 48 0.81 21.52 -15.21
C ARG A 48 2.07 22.37 -15.36
N THR A 49 2.55 22.96 -14.26
CA THR A 49 3.77 23.81 -14.27
C THR A 49 5.03 23.01 -14.58
N HIS A 50 5.06 21.74 -14.22
CA HIS A 50 6.29 20.94 -14.29
C HIS A 50 6.25 19.80 -15.31
N ALA A 51 5.06 19.33 -15.70
CA ALA A 51 4.91 18.26 -16.67
C ALA A 51 5.04 18.78 -18.12
N PRO A 52 5.57 17.98 -19.05
CA PRO A 52 5.50 18.30 -20.47
C PRO A 52 4.05 18.21 -20.98
N GLU A 53 3.78 18.67 -22.21
CA GLU A 53 2.42 18.62 -22.80
C GLU A 53 1.88 17.19 -22.91
N ASP A 54 2.74 16.22 -23.22
CA ASP A 54 2.37 14.80 -23.30
C ASP A 54 3.10 13.99 -22.22
N TYR A 55 2.34 13.48 -21.24
CA TYR A 55 2.88 12.71 -20.13
C TYR A 55 1.92 11.62 -19.67
N SER A 56 2.45 10.66 -18.92
CA SER A 56 1.68 9.70 -18.14
C SER A 56 1.96 9.91 -16.67
N LEU A 57 0.93 9.84 -15.85
CA LEU A 57 1.01 10.02 -14.41
C LEU A 57 1.11 8.65 -13.72
N PHE A 58 2.16 8.46 -12.94
CA PHE A 58 2.35 7.30 -12.08
C PHE A 58 2.19 7.74 -10.62
N ILE A 59 1.25 7.12 -9.91
CA ILE A 59 0.92 7.46 -8.53
C ILE A 59 1.33 6.28 -7.65
N CYS A 60 2.19 6.55 -6.67
CA CYS A 60 2.65 5.58 -5.68
C CYS A 60 2.70 6.25 -4.32
N GLY A 61 2.06 5.64 -3.30
CA GLY A 61 2.04 6.19 -1.96
C GLY A 61 0.95 5.60 -1.06
N PRO A 62 0.72 6.18 0.12
CA PRO A 62 -0.29 5.71 1.06
C PRO A 62 -1.73 5.97 0.56
N ALA A 63 -2.70 5.28 1.14
CA ALA A 63 -4.12 5.37 0.77
C ALA A 63 -4.68 6.81 0.74
N GLY A 64 -4.22 7.68 1.64
CA GLY A 64 -4.59 9.10 1.65
C GLY A 64 -4.16 9.84 0.38
N LEU A 65 -2.99 9.52 -0.16
CA LEU A 65 -2.52 10.09 -1.41
C LEU A 65 -3.43 9.70 -2.58
N TYR A 66 -3.86 8.46 -2.67
CA TYR A 66 -4.74 8.02 -3.78
C TYR A 66 -6.05 8.79 -3.79
N ARG A 67 -6.71 8.95 -2.62
CA ARG A 67 -7.94 9.75 -2.50
C ARG A 67 -7.74 11.20 -2.94
N HIS A 68 -6.64 11.81 -2.51
CA HIS A 68 -6.29 13.17 -2.92
C HIS A 68 -6.04 13.26 -4.43
N MET A 69 -5.26 12.33 -4.97
CA MET A 69 -4.90 12.30 -6.40
C MET A 69 -6.09 12.00 -7.31
N GLU A 70 -7.17 11.38 -6.84
CA GLU A 70 -8.40 11.24 -7.63
C GLU A 70 -9.00 12.59 -8.00
N LEU A 71 -9.03 13.53 -7.08
CA LEU A 71 -9.48 14.90 -7.33
C LEU A 71 -8.54 15.61 -8.32
N VAL A 72 -7.23 15.51 -8.09
CA VAL A 72 -6.21 16.12 -8.97
C VAL A 72 -6.27 15.57 -10.39
N VAL A 73 -6.40 14.24 -10.55
CA VAL A 73 -6.52 13.59 -11.87
C VAL A 73 -7.80 14.00 -12.58
N SER A 74 -8.92 14.13 -11.86
CA SER A 74 -10.17 14.62 -12.41
C SER A 74 -10.03 16.06 -12.94
N GLU A 75 -9.36 16.93 -12.21
CA GLU A 75 -9.09 18.32 -12.60
C GLU A 75 -8.13 18.43 -13.79
N LEU A 76 -7.14 17.53 -13.89
CA LEU A 76 -6.21 17.45 -15.01
C LEU A 76 -6.88 17.00 -16.32
N GLY A 77 -8.01 16.30 -16.23
CA GLY A 77 -8.71 15.75 -17.40
C GLY A 77 -7.93 14.66 -18.13
N LEU A 78 -7.00 13.98 -17.46
CA LEU A 78 -6.17 12.95 -18.09
C LEU A 78 -7.00 11.69 -18.40
N PRO A 79 -6.87 11.13 -19.61
CA PRO A 79 -7.53 9.87 -19.93
C PRO A 79 -6.98 8.72 -19.08
N ALA A 80 -7.84 7.78 -18.68
CA ALA A 80 -7.49 6.68 -17.79
C ALA A 80 -6.23 5.89 -18.22
N ARG A 81 -6.00 5.74 -19.54
CA ARG A 81 -4.80 5.07 -20.07
C ARG A 81 -3.48 5.76 -19.73
N LYS A 82 -3.51 7.06 -19.39
CA LYS A 82 -2.34 7.84 -18.98
C LYS A 82 -2.13 7.91 -17.48
N VAL A 83 -3.02 7.34 -16.68
CA VAL A 83 -2.91 7.30 -15.23
C VAL A 83 -2.63 5.88 -14.76
N ARG A 84 -1.52 5.68 -14.08
CA ARG A 84 -1.11 4.41 -13.48
C ARG A 84 -1.03 4.57 -11.98
N ARG A 85 -1.53 3.59 -11.26
CA ARG A 85 -1.47 3.54 -9.80
C ARG A 85 -0.70 2.29 -9.39
N GLU A 86 0.35 2.47 -8.62
CA GLU A 86 1.01 1.38 -7.94
C GLU A 86 0.39 1.28 -6.54
N ILE A 87 -0.56 0.37 -6.37
CA ILE A 87 -1.24 0.20 -5.08
C ILE A 87 -0.30 -0.58 -4.16
N ILE A 88 0.39 0.15 -3.28
CA ILE A 88 1.18 -0.44 -2.21
C ILE A 88 0.31 -0.49 -0.95
N GLY A 89 -0.22 -1.68 -0.67
CA GLY A 89 -1.09 -1.91 0.48
C GLY A 89 -2.57 -1.64 0.18
N VAL A 90 -3.41 -1.99 1.13
CA VAL A 90 -4.86 -1.89 1.00
C VAL A 90 -5.32 -0.60 1.67
N SER A 91 -6.13 0.17 0.99
CA SER A 91 -7.03 1.11 1.66
C SER A 91 -7.87 0.31 2.63
N GLY A 92 -7.89 0.67 3.90
CA GLY A 92 -8.49 -0.09 5.00
C GLY A 92 -9.79 -0.85 4.72
N LYS A 93 -10.27 -1.63 5.68
CA LYS A 93 -11.54 -2.36 5.58
C LYS A 93 -12.58 -1.48 4.90
N PRO A 94 -13.33 -1.96 3.88
CA PRO A 94 -14.41 -1.20 3.31
C PRO A 94 -15.40 -0.90 4.44
N VAL A 95 -15.39 0.32 4.90
CA VAL A 95 -16.36 0.81 5.87
C VAL A 95 -17.64 0.97 5.07
N SER A 96 -18.62 0.08 5.27
CA SER A 96 -20.01 0.44 5.04
C SER A 96 -20.23 1.72 5.87
N ALA A 97 -20.70 2.77 5.22
CA ALA A 97 -20.65 4.17 5.67
C ALA A 97 -21.40 4.49 6.99
N GLU A 98 -21.70 3.52 7.84
CA GLU A 98 -22.57 3.67 9.00
C GLU A 98 -21.96 3.32 10.36
N ASN A 99 -20.69 2.86 10.42
CA ASN A 99 -20.09 2.60 11.73
C ASN A 99 -18.60 2.97 11.72
N GLU A 100 -18.21 4.00 12.45
CA GLU A 100 -16.91 4.10 13.13
C GLU A 100 -16.85 3.00 14.21
N ALA A 101 -16.87 1.73 13.76
CA ALA A 101 -16.79 0.61 14.67
C ALA A 101 -15.47 0.71 15.44
N SER A 102 -15.54 0.59 16.75
CA SER A 102 -14.39 0.50 17.64
C SER A 102 -13.44 -0.55 17.10
N GLU A 103 -12.14 -0.31 17.22
CA GLU A 103 -11.13 -1.28 16.86
C GLU A 103 -11.28 -2.53 17.72
N THR A 104 -11.49 -3.68 17.08
CA THR A 104 -11.63 -4.98 17.75
C THR A 104 -10.40 -5.82 17.45
N TYR A 105 -9.92 -6.57 18.42
CA TYR A 105 -8.79 -7.49 18.27
C TYR A 105 -9.27 -8.92 18.30
N TYR A 106 -8.81 -9.71 17.36
CA TYR A 106 -9.10 -11.13 17.21
C TYR A 106 -7.85 -11.98 17.39
N ASP A 107 -8.01 -13.23 17.79
CA ASP A 107 -6.92 -14.19 17.84
C ASP A 107 -6.65 -14.73 16.44
N LEU A 108 -5.45 -14.45 15.93
CA LEU A 108 -4.93 -15.02 14.69
C LEU A 108 -3.99 -16.17 15.01
N THR A 109 -4.35 -17.39 14.65
CA THR A 109 -3.47 -18.54 14.69
C THR A 109 -2.91 -18.80 13.30
N VAL A 110 -1.59 -18.82 13.17
CA VAL A 110 -0.88 -19.07 11.92
C VAL A 110 -0.18 -20.42 12.00
N ILE A 111 -0.54 -21.34 11.11
CA ILE A 111 0.09 -22.65 10.96
C ILE A 111 1.03 -22.59 9.75
N GLN A 112 2.31 -22.86 9.98
CA GLN A 112 3.34 -22.77 8.95
C GLN A 112 4.24 -24.01 8.97
N GLY A 113 3.75 -25.07 8.33
CA GLY A 113 4.34 -26.40 8.44
C GLY A 113 4.21 -26.96 9.86
N PRO A 114 5.31 -27.32 10.59
CA PRO A 114 5.24 -27.81 11.96
C PRO A 114 5.10 -26.68 12.99
N GLU A 115 5.23 -25.43 12.60
CA GLU A 115 5.21 -24.26 13.49
C GLU A 115 3.82 -23.68 13.59
N THR A 116 3.44 -23.26 14.79
CA THR A 116 2.17 -22.55 15.06
C THR A 116 2.46 -21.29 15.85
N TYR A 117 1.91 -20.18 15.39
CA TYR A 117 2.05 -18.87 16.01
C TYR A 117 0.68 -18.34 16.42
N HIS A 118 0.64 -17.60 17.52
CA HIS A 118 -0.55 -16.94 18.03
C HIS A 118 -0.32 -15.44 18.11
N VAL A 119 -1.16 -14.66 17.45
CA VAL A 119 -1.03 -13.22 17.29
C VAL A 119 -2.37 -12.55 17.50
N LYS A 120 -2.39 -11.36 18.11
CA LYS A 120 -3.57 -10.49 18.07
C LYS A 120 -3.58 -9.69 16.79
N ALA A 121 -4.66 -9.80 16.03
CA ALA A 121 -4.88 -9.06 14.79
C ALA A 121 -6.03 -8.06 14.97
N SER A 122 -5.80 -6.80 14.58
CA SER A 122 -6.81 -5.76 14.62
C SER A 122 -7.81 -5.93 13.47
N SER A 123 -9.09 -5.63 13.72
CA SER A 123 -10.10 -5.51 12.67
C SER A 123 -9.77 -4.45 11.63
N LYS A 124 -8.82 -3.55 11.90
CA LYS A 124 -8.39 -2.44 11.03
C LYS A 124 -7.09 -2.73 10.29
N GLU A 125 -6.41 -3.85 10.56
CA GLU A 125 -5.21 -4.26 9.84
C GLU A 125 -5.46 -5.53 9.01
N THR A 126 -4.68 -5.71 7.93
CA THR A 126 -4.76 -6.94 7.16
C THR A 126 -4.05 -8.08 7.88
N LEU A 127 -4.47 -9.32 7.60
CA LEU A 127 -3.84 -10.51 8.19
C LEU A 127 -2.35 -10.59 7.86
N LEU A 128 -1.92 -10.10 6.68
CA LEU A 128 -0.49 -9.99 6.34
C LEU A 128 0.24 -9.02 7.27
N VAL A 129 -0.33 -7.84 7.53
CA VAL A 129 0.28 -6.83 8.42
C VAL A 129 0.38 -7.37 9.84
N ALA A 130 -0.65 -8.07 10.34
CA ALA A 130 -0.61 -8.70 11.64
C ALA A 130 0.53 -9.73 11.77
N MET A 131 0.73 -10.57 10.75
CA MET A 131 1.83 -11.55 10.69
C MET A 131 3.19 -10.84 10.66
N GLU A 132 3.37 -9.83 9.81
CA GLU A 132 4.63 -9.08 9.68
C GLU A 132 4.98 -8.35 10.98
N ARG A 133 4.00 -7.73 11.64
CA ARG A 133 4.18 -7.08 12.94
C ARG A 133 4.64 -8.07 14.03
N ALA A 134 4.21 -9.32 13.92
CA ALA A 134 4.64 -10.41 14.81
C ALA A 134 5.95 -11.10 14.33
N SER A 135 6.63 -10.57 13.31
CA SER A 135 7.84 -11.14 12.71
C SER A 135 7.65 -12.55 12.15
N ILE A 136 6.44 -12.92 11.75
CA ILE A 136 6.14 -14.17 11.06
C ILE A 136 6.42 -13.95 9.57
N ALA A 137 7.34 -14.73 9.00
CA ALA A 137 7.67 -14.65 7.58
C ALA A 137 6.52 -15.20 6.74
N ALA A 138 5.76 -14.32 6.11
CA ALA A 138 4.68 -14.67 5.21
C ALA A 138 5.00 -14.27 3.76
N PRO A 139 4.62 -15.07 2.75
CA PRO A 139 4.86 -14.71 1.36
C PRO A 139 4.12 -13.39 1.03
N ALA A 140 4.83 -12.42 0.48
CA ALA A 140 4.25 -11.14 0.06
C ALA A 140 4.95 -10.62 -1.21
N LYS A 141 4.15 -10.05 -2.16
CA LYS A 141 4.68 -9.45 -3.38
C LYS A 141 3.94 -8.16 -3.74
N CYS A 142 2.76 -8.23 -4.37
CA CYS A 142 2.04 -7.05 -4.85
C CYS A 142 1.33 -6.26 -3.73
N ARG A 143 0.93 -6.91 -2.65
CA ARG A 143 0.15 -6.35 -1.52
C ARG A 143 -1.21 -5.74 -1.92
N SER A 144 -1.69 -6.00 -3.14
CA SER A 144 -2.95 -5.50 -3.69
C SER A 144 -3.98 -6.60 -3.96
N GLY A 145 -3.68 -7.84 -3.58
CA GLY A 145 -4.57 -8.99 -3.77
C GLY A 145 -4.55 -9.61 -5.16
N GLU A 146 -3.84 -9.03 -6.13
CA GLU A 146 -3.90 -9.44 -7.54
C GLU A 146 -3.03 -10.67 -7.85
N CYS A 147 -1.80 -10.75 -7.33
CA CYS A 147 -0.82 -11.73 -7.78
C CYS A 147 -1.00 -13.13 -7.17
N GLY A 148 -1.75 -13.27 -6.08
CA GLY A 148 -1.95 -14.53 -5.37
C GLY A 148 -0.71 -15.09 -4.66
N TRP A 149 0.41 -14.34 -4.60
CA TRP A 149 1.65 -14.82 -3.99
C TRP A 149 1.52 -15.13 -2.50
N CYS A 150 0.70 -14.35 -1.80
CA CYS A 150 0.40 -14.52 -0.36
C CYS A 150 -0.74 -15.52 -0.09
N ARG A 151 -1.20 -16.28 -1.08
CA ARG A 151 -2.31 -17.22 -0.97
C ARG A 151 -2.16 -18.13 0.24
N SER A 152 -3.15 -18.11 1.14
CA SER A 152 -3.17 -18.90 2.38
C SER A 152 -4.56 -19.51 2.56
N LYS A 153 -4.63 -20.63 3.26
CA LYS A 153 -5.89 -21.34 3.49
C LYS A 153 -6.49 -20.94 4.84
N VAL A 154 -7.77 -20.64 4.86
CA VAL A 154 -8.54 -20.47 6.11
C VAL A 154 -8.97 -21.84 6.60
N ILE A 155 -8.60 -22.18 7.82
CA ILE A 155 -9.01 -23.43 8.49
C ILE A 155 -10.29 -23.18 9.29
N SER A 156 -10.41 -22.00 9.91
CA SER A 156 -11.60 -21.57 10.65
C SER A 156 -11.62 -20.06 10.82
N GLY A 157 -12.81 -19.52 11.12
CA GLY A 157 -13.03 -18.10 11.33
C GLY A 157 -13.64 -17.38 10.13
N THR A 158 -14.04 -16.13 10.34
CA THR A 158 -14.64 -15.25 9.34
C THR A 158 -13.73 -14.07 9.02
N TYR A 159 -13.86 -13.54 7.82
CA TYR A 159 -13.00 -12.49 7.31
C TYR A 159 -13.72 -11.60 6.30
N VAL A 160 -13.18 -10.41 6.09
CA VAL A 160 -13.63 -9.47 5.05
C VAL A 160 -12.48 -9.22 4.09
N VAL A 161 -12.75 -9.32 2.78
CA VAL A 161 -11.79 -8.95 1.74
C VAL A 161 -11.99 -7.48 1.38
N SER A 162 -10.91 -6.71 1.42
CA SER A 162 -10.94 -5.31 1.01
C SER A 162 -10.85 -5.16 -0.50
N GLY A 163 -11.46 -4.09 -1.00
CA GLY A 163 -11.37 -3.68 -2.39
C GLY A 163 -12.66 -3.85 -3.17
N GLN A 164 -12.78 -3.10 -4.27
CA GLN A 164 -13.94 -3.17 -5.16
C GLN A 164 -13.98 -4.47 -5.97
N ASN A 165 -12.83 -5.13 -6.12
CA ASN A 165 -12.69 -6.37 -6.87
C ASN A 165 -11.95 -7.41 -6.03
N ASP A 166 -12.59 -8.54 -5.81
CA ASP A 166 -11.96 -9.72 -5.23
C ASP A 166 -11.24 -10.50 -6.33
N TYR A 167 -9.92 -10.33 -6.44
CA TYR A 167 -9.08 -10.97 -7.47
C TYR A 167 -8.77 -12.44 -7.19
N ARG A 168 -9.32 -13.03 -6.13
CA ARG A 168 -9.17 -14.47 -5.90
C ARG A 168 -9.80 -15.27 -7.03
N ARG A 169 -9.14 -16.34 -7.45
CA ARG A 169 -9.68 -17.26 -8.42
C ARG A 169 -10.92 -17.95 -7.87
N HIS A 170 -11.78 -18.43 -8.75
CA HIS A 170 -12.99 -19.16 -8.33
C HIS A 170 -12.66 -20.34 -7.42
N MET A 171 -11.66 -21.16 -7.78
CA MET A 171 -11.18 -22.27 -6.96
C MET A 171 -10.67 -21.84 -5.57
N ASP A 172 -10.06 -20.66 -5.45
CA ASP A 172 -9.60 -20.16 -4.16
C ASP A 172 -10.77 -19.84 -3.24
N LYS A 173 -11.86 -19.30 -3.79
CA LYS A 173 -13.10 -19.03 -3.04
C LYS A 173 -13.81 -20.31 -2.60
N GLU A 174 -13.84 -21.33 -3.44
CA GLU A 174 -14.44 -22.64 -3.14
C GLU A 174 -13.63 -23.49 -2.16
N THR A 175 -12.32 -23.25 -2.05
CA THR A 175 -11.41 -24.00 -1.19
C THR A 175 -10.89 -23.20 0.00
N ASP A 176 -11.60 -22.16 0.39
CA ASP A 176 -11.30 -21.28 1.54
C ASP A 176 -9.89 -20.67 1.51
N HIS A 177 -9.41 -20.35 0.30
CA HIS A 177 -8.14 -19.63 0.17
C HIS A 177 -8.36 -18.13 0.06
N ILE A 178 -7.52 -17.41 0.78
CA ILE A 178 -7.52 -15.95 0.83
C ILE A 178 -6.18 -15.38 0.38
N HIS A 179 -6.17 -14.07 0.12
CA HIS A 179 -4.96 -13.28 -0.03
C HIS A 179 -4.78 -12.39 1.23
N PRO A 180 -4.00 -12.81 2.23
CA PRO A 180 -3.86 -12.10 3.51
C PRO A 180 -3.51 -10.61 3.38
N CYS A 181 -2.89 -10.19 2.30
CA CYS A 181 -2.54 -8.78 2.07
C CYS A 181 -3.74 -7.86 1.85
N VAL A 182 -4.93 -8.41 1.57
CA VAL A 182 -6.18 -7.67 1.34
C VAL A 182 -7.33 -8.19 2.20
N THR A 183 -7.04 -9.06 3.15
CA THR A 183 -8.04 -9.71 4.00
C THR A 183 -7.91 -9.25 5.43
N PHE A 184 -9.02 -8.88 6.05
CA PHE A 184 -9.13 -8.41 7.43
C PHE A 184 -9.86 -9.46 8.28
N PRO A 185 -9.47 -9.68 9.52
CA PRO A 185 -10.20 -10.56 10.41
C PRO A 185 -11.56 -9.96 10.80
N ASP A 186 -12.57 -10.83 10.93
CA ASP A 186 -13.92 -10.49 11.40
C ASP A 186 -14.35 -11.40 12.57
N SER A 187 -13.53 -12.37 12.92
CA SER A 187 -13.55 -13.20 14.11
C SER A 187 -12.16 -13.72 14.42
N ASP A 188 -12.01 -14.48 15.49
CA ASP A 188 -10.84 -15.34 15.69
C ASP A 188 -10.67 -16.23 14.45
N ILE A 189 -9.42 -16.32 13.94
CA ILE A 189 -9.14 -16.95 12.65
C ILE A 189 -7.90 -17.84 12.70
N VAL A 190 -7.99 -18.99 12.05
CA VAL A 190 -6.87 -19.94 11.88
C VAL A 190 -6.50 -20.01 10.41
N LEU A 191 -5.24 -19.72 10.11
CA LEU A 191 -4.67 -19.75 8.76
C LEU A 191 -3.57 -20.79 8.62
N GLU A 192 -3.59 -21.52 7.53
CA GLU A 192 -2.43 -22.27 7.02
C GLU A 192 -1.71 -21.41 5.97
N VAL A 193 -0.48 -21.02 6.28
CA VAL A 193 0.33 -20.08 5.49
C VAL A 193 1.53 -20.81 4.90
N PRO A 194 1.84 -20.65 3.60
CA PRO A 194 3.02 -21.25 2.98
C PRO A 194 4.32 -20.76 3.65
N ARG A 195 5.30 -21.64 3.75
CA ARG A 195 6.64 -21.28 4.21
C ARG A 195 7.36 -20.41 3.20
N VAL A 196 8.10 -19.45 3.70
CA VAL A 196 9.08 -18.70 2.91
C VAL A 196 10.42 -19.39 3.08
N TYR A 197 10.94 -19.93 1.99
CA TYR A 197 12.29 -20.49 1.93
C TYR A 197 13.22 -19.36 1.46
N ASN A 198 14.21 -19.04 2.27
CA ASN A 198 15.28 -18.11 1.92
C ASN A 198 16.34 -18.80 1.07
#